data_48a59d566778bf198bf3358d1b537293
#
_entry.id   48a59d566778bf198bf3358d1b537293
#
_cell.length_a   1.000
_cell.length_b   1.000
_cell.length_c   1.000
_cell.angle_alpha   90.00
_cell.angle_beta   90.00
_cell.angle_gamma   90.00
#
_symmetry.space_group_name_H-M   'P 1'
#
loop_
_entity.id
_entity.type
_entity.pdbx_description
1 polymer ?
#
loop_
_entity_poly.entity_id
_entity_poly.type
_entity_poly.pdbx_seq_one_letter_code
_entity_poly.pdbx_strand_id
1 'polypeptide(L)'
;MAARGAAGLTEAMGSLRIGAKSSNLSRTFTRSMATEAARAQSLVTSWKPISTVPLTIHSFPSLEPASLEQWSTQHLYLPLRRDLLHLAVVYEGDNTRQGTASTKTRWEVHGSHRKIRPQKGSGRARLGTRQSPLLRGGGKSFGPHPRDFGTKLNRKVYDKAWRTALSYRYRRGELIVCEDGMELPMPEEFLEAPAKYLKDGLQEAYLEKYIAGVLKNLGLSRKQGRTLFVTGDQREMLFKAMAQVPDHGRALDLEDVDVKDLLETGKVVMERSVLKEMIKQHQSDLIANVFIHGAPSSGPATGQKVLGQ
;
A
#
# COMPACT_ATOMS: atom_id res chain seq x y z
N MET A 1 67.14 17.55 -13.45
CA MET A 1 67.60 16.20 -13.02
C MET A 1 66.36 15.38 -12.76
N ALA A 2 66.07 14.43 -13.62
CA ALA A 2 65.32 13.18 -13.35
C ALA A 2 64.76 12.62 -14.66
N ALA A 3 65.61 12.02 -15.43
CA ALA A 3 65.20 11.17 -16.56
C ALA A 3 66.07 9.93 -16.54
N ARG A 4 65.79 9.01 -15.63
CA ARG A 4 66.37 7.66 -15.62
C ARG A 4 65.36 6.74 -14.86
N GLY A 5 64.55 6.01 -15.62
CA GLY A 5 63.62 5.03 -15.00
C GLY A 5 62.74 4.29 -15.94
N ALA A 6 62.75 4.53 -17.24
CA ALA A 6 61.84 3.90 -18.17
C ALA A 6 62.46 2.88 -19.14
N ALA A 7 63.78 2.60 -19.04
CA ALA A 7 64.44 1.70 -19.96
C ALA A 7 64.56 0.22 -19.49
N GLY A 8 64.18 -0.07 -18.25
CA GLY A 8 64.33 -1.44 -17.67
C GLY A 8 63.20 -2.41 -17.87
N LEU A 9 62.00 -1.94 -18.29
CA LEU A 9 60.81 -2.79 -18.42
C LEU A 9 60.57 -3.36 -19.82
N THR A 10 61.22 -2.82 -20.81
CA THR A 10 61.09 -3.31 -22.21
C THR A 10 62.04 -4.45 -22.58
N GLU A 11 63.13 -4.63 -21.84
CA GLU A 11 64.06 -5.76 -22.09
C GLU A 11 63.61 -7.09 -21.44
N ALA A 12 62.78 -7.03 -20.39
CA ALA A 12 62.31 -8.26 -19.73
C ALA A 12 61.18 -8.99 -20.50
N MET A 13 60.56 -8.35 -21.47
CA MET A 13 59.50 -8.99 -22.28
C MET A 13 59.97 -9.63 -23.59
N GLY A 14 61.27 -9.46 -23.92
CA GLY A 14 61.84 -10.01 -25.16
C GLY A 14 62.36 -11.45 -25.08
N SER A 15 62.40 -12.08 -23.91
CA SER A 15 63.01 -13.41 -23.72
C SER A 15 62.04 -14.59 -23.57
N LEU A 16 60.74 -14.34 -23.62
CA LEU A 16 59.74 -15.44 -23.61
C LEU A 16 59.33 -15.83 -25.04
N ARG A 17 60.29 -16.30 -25.82
CA ARG A 17 59.99 -17.13 -27.01
C ARG A 17 59.66 -18.55 -26.54
N ILE A 18 58.38 -18.81 -26.23
CA ILE A 18 57.89 -20.16 -26.06
C ILE A 18 57.79 -20.77 -27.46
N GLY A 19 58.71 -21.74 -27.73
CA GLY A 19 58.81 -22.43 -28.98
C GLY A 19 57.49 -23.13 -29.34
N ALA A 20 57.03 -22.83 -30.52
CA ALA A 20 55.86 -23.53 -31.11
C ALA A 20 56.20 -25.02 -31.32
N LYS A 21 55.83 -25.87 -30.40
CA LYS A 21 55.74 -27.31 -30.60
C LYS A 21 54.33 -27.77 -30.24
N SER A 22 53.72 -28.34 -31.26
CA SER A 22 52.57 -29.23 -31.31
C SER A 22 51.18 -28.60 -31.53
N SER A 23 50.70 -28.84 -32.70
CA SER A 23 49.35 -28.65 -33.23
C SER A 23 48.25 -29.43 -32.51
N ASN A 24 48.57 -30.15 -31.43
CA ASN A 24 47.57 -30.97 -30.71
C ASN A 24 47.03 -30.32 -29.41
N LEU A 25 47.75 -29.32 -28.84
CA LEU A 25 47.25 -28.62 -27.67
C LEU A 25 46.19 -27.56 -28.00
N SER A 26 46.24 -27.00 -29.21
CA SER A 26 45.26 -26.01 -29.65
C SER A 26 43.85 -26.59 -29.88
N ARG A 27 43.76 -27.88 -30.27
CA ARG A 27 42.44 -28.52 -30.50
C ARG A 27 41.69 -28.88 -29.21
N THR A 28 42.43 -29.23 -28.15
CA THR A 28 41.81 -29.57 -26.87
C THR A 28 41.43 -28.30 -26.10
N PHE A 29 42.22 -27.24 -26.20
CA PHE A 29 41.94 -25.97 -25.50
C PHE A 29 40.76 -25.22 -26.13
N THR A 30 40.68 -25.18 -27.46
CA THR A 30 39.52 -24.54 -28.13
C THR A 30 38.22 -25.33 -27.93
N ARG A 31 38.29 -26.68 -27.76
CA ARG A 31 37.11 -27.48 -27.49
C ARG A 31 36.59 -27.31 -26.07
N SER A 32 37.47 -27.12 -25.08
CA SER A 32 37.04 -26.87 -23.68
C SER A 32 36.48 -25.46 -23.51
N MET A 33 37.09 -24.45 -24.13
CA MET A 33 36.58 -23.07 -24.11
C MET A 33 35.24 -22.92 -24.81
N ALA A 34 35.03 -23.62 -25.94
CA ALA A 34 33.76 -23.63 -26.64
C ALA A 34 32.66 -24.32 -25.82
N THR A 35 32.98 -25.40 -25.07
CA THR A 35 32.00 -26.07 -24.19
C THR A 35 31.69 -25.26 -22.95
N GLU A 36 32.66 -24.53 -22.36
CA GLU A 36 32.42 -23.63 -21.26
C GLU A 36 31.61 -22.38 -21.68
N ALA A 37 31.94 -21.79 -22.83
CA ALA A 37 31.17 -20.68 -23.37
C ALA A 37 29.74 -21.11 -23.74
N ALA A 38 29.54 -22.27 -24.30
CA ALA A 38 28.22 -22.84 -24.59
C ALA A 38 27.44 -23.14 -23.29
N ARG A 39 28.12 -23.64 -22.24
CA ARG A 39 27.50 -23.86 -20.92
C ARG A 39 27.18 -22.58 -20.21
N ALA A 40 28.06 -21.54 -20.28
CA ALA A 40 27.78 -20.24 -19.77
C ALA A 40 26.62 -19.53 -20.50
N GLN A 41 26.56 -19.67 -21.83
CA GLN A 41 25.41 -19.18 -22.62
C GLN A 41 24.12 -19.91 -22.28
N SER A 42 24.16 -21.24 -22.04
CA SER A 42 22.98 -21.99 -21.60
C SER A 42 22.52 -21.60 -20.21
N LEU A 43 23.44 -21.28 -19.30
CA LEU A 43 23.11 -20.77 -17.97
C LEU A 43 22.50 -19.35 -18.03
N VAL A 44 23.02 -18.48 -18.89
CA VAL A 44 22.50 -17.13 -19.09
C VAL A 44 21.13 -17.16 -19.80
N THR A 45 20.95 -18.03 -20.79
CA THR A 45 19.66 -18.16 -21.47
C THR A 45 18.57 -18.85 -20.63
N SER A 46 18.98 -19.64 -19.61
CA SER A 46 18.01 -20.25 -18.68
C SER A 46 17.55 -19.31 -17.58
N TRP A 47 18.28 -18.20 -17.33
CA TRP A 47 17.91 -17.22 -16.32
C TRP A 47 16.83 -16.27 -16.86
N LYS A 48 15.58 -16.67 -16.69
CA LYS A 48 14.44 -15.81 -16.98
C LYS A 48 14.05 -15.06 -15.69
N PRO A 49 13.85 -13.74 -15.75
CA PRO A 49 13.35 -13.02 -14.58
C PRO A 49 11.99 -13.59 -14.15
N ILE A 50 11.77 -13.67 -12.85
CA ILE A 50 10.48 -14.11 -12.30
C ILE A 50 9.41 -13.16 -12.79
N SER A 51 8.47 -13.64 -13.58
CA SER A 51 7.36 -12.86 -14.12
C SER A 51 6.06 -13.06 -13.32
N THR A 52 5.95 -14.19 -12.61
CA THR A 52 4.76 -14.55 -11.83
C THR A 52 5.15 -14.96 -10.42
N VAL A 53 4.23 -14.74 -9.47
CA VAL A 53 4.34 -15.12 -8.06
C VAL A 53 3.14 -15.98 -7.67
N PRO A 54 3.33 -17.02 -6.84
CA PRO A 54 2.23 -17.85 -6.35
C PRO A 54 1.47 -17.12 -5.25
N LEU A 55 0.15 -17.25 -5.22
CA LEU A 55 -0.72 -16.79 -4.16
C LEU A 55 -1.65 -17.93 -3.73
N THR A 56 -1.61 -18.29 -2.46
CA THR A 56 -2.51 -19.29 -1.89
C THR A 56 -3.84 -18.64 -1.54
N ILE A 57 -4.92 -19.27 -1.97
CA ILE A 57 -6.28 -18.90 -1.59
C ILE A 57 -6.71 -19.82 -0.44
N HIS A 58 -7.27 -19.23 0.60
CA HIS A 58 -7.68 -19.92 1.82
C HIS A 58 -9.20 -19.99 1.92
N SER A 59 -9.72 -20.99 2.60
CA SER A 59 -11.11 -21.03 3.01
C SER A 59 -11.31 -20.18 4.28
N PHE A 60 -12.47 -19.52 4.39
CA PHE A 60 -12.82 -18.78 5.61
C PHE A 60 -13.96 -19.51 6.33
N PRO A 61 -13.96 -19.67 7.66
CA PRO A 61 -13.04 -19.07 8.64
C PRO A 61 -11.80 -19.93 9.00
N SER A 62 -11.65 -21.15 8.49
CA SER A 62 -10.58 -22.09 8.90
C SER A 62 -9.17 -21.63 8.47
N LEU A 63 -9.05 -20.81 7.45
CA LEU A 63 -7.81 -20.42 6.76
C LEU A 63 -7.00 -21.61 6.21
N GLU A 64 -7.66 -22.71 5.90
CA GLU A 64 -7.05 -23.83 5.20
C GLU A 64 -6.78 -23.46 3.73
N PRO A 65 -5.67 -23.94 3.15
CA PRO A 65 -5.36 -23.66 1.75
C PRO A 65 -6.31 -24.44 0.83
N ALA A 66 -7.09 -23.73 0.01
CA ALA A 66 -8.04 -24.30 -0.94
C ALA A 66 -7.49 -24.37 -2.36
N SER A 67 -6.79 -23.35 -2.82
CA SER A 67 -6.27 -23.29 -4.18
C SER A 67 -5.02 -22.43 -4.30
N LEU A 68 -4.30 -22.58 -5.42
CA LEU A 68 -3.11 -21.80 -5.75
C LEU A 68 -3.33 -21.04 -7.07
N GLU A 69 -3.08 -19.74 -7.05
CA GLU A 69 -3.11 -18.88 -8.23
C GLU A 69 -1.72 -18.30 -8.54
N GLN A 70 -1.46 -18.06 -9.81
CA GLN A 70 -0.29 -17.30 -10.25
C GLN A 70 -0.67 -15.88 -10.59
N TRP A 71 0.09 -14.92 -10.05
CA TRP A 71 -0.09 -13.50 -10.26
C TRP A 71 1.14 -12.87 -10.88
N SER A 72 0.95 -11.81 -11.67
CA SER A 72 2.07 -11.06 -12.22
C SER A 72 2.89 -10.37 -11.11
N THR A 73 4.21 -10.37 -11.25
CA THR A 73 5.12 -9.62 -10.37
C THR A 73 4.84 -8.12 -10.38
N GLN A 74 4.27 -7.59 -11.45
CA GLN A 74 3.87 -6.18 -11.55
C GLN A 74 2.64 -5.83 -10.69
N HIS A 75 1.89 -6.84 -10.24
CA HIS A 75 0.74 -6.67 -9.35
C HIS A 75 1.12 -6.85 -7.89
N LEU A 76 1.81 -7.96 -7.53
CA LEU A 76 2.01 -8.36 -6.13
C LEU A 76 3.48 -8.49 -5.70
N TYR A 77 4.45 -8.09 -6.54
CA TYR A 77 5.87 -8.23 -6.17
C TYR A 77 6.72 -7.01 -6.51
N LEU A 78 6.11 -5.84 -6.46
CA LEU A 78 6.82 -4.58 -6.67
C LEU A 78 7.83 -4.29 -5.55
N PRO A 79 8.93 -3.59 -5.86
CA PRO A 79 9.85 -3.10 -4.84
C PRO A 79 9.16 -2.06 -3.96
N LEU A 80 9.52 -2.05 -2.67
CA LEU A 80 8.98 -1.06 -1.72
C LEU A 80 9.45 0.35 -2.09
N ARG A 81 8.50 1.22 -2.39
CA ARG A 81 8.68 2.64 -2.69
C ARG A 81 7.94 3.49 -1.65
N ARG A 82 8.66 3.89 -0.58
CA ARG A 82 8.09 4.70 0.52
C ARG A 82 7.65 6.09 0.07
N ASP A 83 8.31 6.65 -0.91
CA ASP A 83 7.98 7.95 -1.52
C ASP A 83 6.56 7.94 -2.12
N LEU A 84 6.22 6.92 -2.91
CA LEU A 84 4.89 6.78 -3.51
C LEU A 84 3.81 6.54 -2.44
N LEU A 85 4.10 5.67 -1.47
CA LEU A 85 3.17 5.38 -0.37
C LEU A 85 2.90 6.62 0.48
N HIS A 86 3.93 7.42 0.78
CA HIS A 86 3.78 8.68 1.50
C HIS A 86 2.89 9.66 0.75
N LEU A 87 3.11 9.86 -0.55
CA LEU A 87 2.28 10.74 -1.38
C LEU A 87 0.81 10.30 -1.40
N ALA A 88 0.55 8.98 -1.49
CA ALA A 88 -0.81 8.46 -1.47
C ALA A 88 -1.50 8.71 -0.12
N VAL A 89 -0.85 8.39 1.01
CA VAL A 89 -1.40 8.60 2.35
C VAL A 89 -1.65 10.09 2.65
N VAL A 90 -0.73 10.98 2.22
CA VAL A 90 -0.94 12.43 2.36
C VAL A 90 -2.13 12.89 1.52
N TYR A 91 -2.23 12.42 0.27
CA TYR A 91 -3.36 12.73 -0.61
C TYR A 91 -4.71 12.33 0.02
N GLU A 92 -4.83 11.11 0.54
CA GLU A 92 -6.02 10.62 1.23
C GLU A 92 -6.32 11.45 2.49
N GLY A 93 -5.30 11.68 3.34
CA GLY A 93 -5.46 12.45 4.56
C GLY A 93 -5.83 13.92 4.34
N ASP A 94 -5.31 14.55 3.29
CA ASP A 94 -5.67 15.94 2.95
C ASP A 94 -7.10 16.04 2.41
N ASN A 95 -7.54 15.07 1.60
CA ASN A 95 -8.89 15.05 1.05
C ASN A 95 -9.97 14.79 2.12
N THR A 96 -9.65 14.14 3.23
CA THR A 96 -10.59 13.95 4.35
C THR A 96 -10.79 15.21 5.21
N ARG A 97 -9.94 16.24 5.04
CA ARG A 97 -10.01 17.48 5.85
C ARG A 97 -11.05 18.44 5.28
N GLN A 98 -12.08 18.73 6.05
CA GLN A 98 -13.15 19.64 5.63
C GLN A 98 -12.74 21.11 5.54
N GLY A 99 -11.71 21.54 6.27
CA GLY A 99 -11.18 22.90 6.22
C GLY A 99 -12.12 24.01 6.65
N THR A 100 -13.08 23.75 7.55
CA THR A 100 -14.14 24.68 7.98
C THR A 100 -13.71 25.70 9.05
N ALA A 101 -12.47 25.60 9.56
CA ALA A 101 -11.98 26.53 10.58
C ALA A 101 -12.02 27.97 10.07
N SER A 102 -12.70 28.84 10.80
CA SER A 102 -12.89 30.24 10.44
C SER A 102 -12.67 31.15 11.64
N THR A 103 -12.07 32.32 11.43
CA THR A 103 -11.95 33.39 12.41
C THR A 103 -12.34 34.71 11.79
N LYS A 104 -12.89 35.60 12.61
CA LYS A 104 -13.27 36.92 12.13
C LYS A 104 -12.07 37.87 12.12
N THR A 105 -11.86 38.52 11.00
CA THR A 105 -10.92 39.62 10.85
C THR A 105 -11.49 40.89 11.53
N ARG A 106 -10.67 41.93 11.71
CA ARG A 106 -11.13 43.19 12.29
C ARG A 106 -12.28 43.87 11.52
N TRP A 107 -12.45 43.51 10.23
CA TRP A 107 -13.52 44.08 9.40
C TRP A 107 -14.85 43.29 9.53
N GLU A 108 -14.77 42.04 9.95
CA GLU A 108 -15.93 41.16 10.12
C GLU A 108 -16.49 41.19 11.56
N VAL A 109 -15.69 41.68 12.51
CA VAL A 109 -16.16 41.85 13.91
C VAL A 109 -17.13 43.01 13.98
N HIS A 110 -18.30 42.77 14.60
CA HIS A 110 -19.30 43.80 14.80
C HIS A 110 -18.75 44.96 15.63
N GLY A 111 -19.10 46.19 15.23
CA GLY A 111 -18.74 47.41 15.96
C GLY A 111 -18.30 48.55 15.06
N SER A 112 -18.04 49.71 15.66
CA SER A 112 -17.64 50.91 14.94
C SER A 112 -16.15 50.89 14.61
N HIS A 113 -15.82 51.21 13.35
CA HIS A 113 -14.43 51.41 12.93
C HIS A 113 -13.82 52.76 13.32
N ARG A 114 -14.56 53.59 14.11
CA ARG A 114 -14.08 54.88 14.58
C ARG A 114 -12.84 54.71 15.45
N LYS A 115 -11.91 55.67 15.31
CA LYS A 115 -10.73 55.76 16.16
C LYS A 115 -11.12 56.03 17.60
N ILE A 116 -10.64 55.23 18.55
CA ILE A 116 -11.03 55.32 19.97
C ILE A 116 -10.39 56.50 20.69
N ARG A 117 -9.14 56.85 20.32
CA ARG A 117 -8.34 57.89 20.96
C ARG A 117 -7.76 58.85 19.95
N PRO A 118 -7.58 60.14 20.31
CA PRO A 118 -6.85 61.09 19.48
C PRO A 118 -5.39 60.62 19.30
N GLN A 119 -4.74 61.03 18.20
CA GLN A 119 -3.40 60.57 17.83
C GLN A 119 -2.32 60.98 18.79
N LYS A 120 -2.47 62.16 19.43
CA LYS A 120 -1.54 62.77 20.39
C LYS A 120 -2.33 63.33 21.56
N GLY A 121 -1.66 63.67 22.72
CA GLY A 121 -2.23 64.38 23.86
C GLY A 121 -2.95 63.48 24.88
N SER A 122 -3.05 62.14 24.67
CA SER A 122 -3.76 61.26 25.65
C SER A 122 -2.85 60.65 26.71
N GLY A 123 -1.53 60.74 26.60
CA GLY A 123 -0.56 60.10 27.50
C GLY A 123 -0.60 58.58 27.48
N ARG A 124 -1.39 57.98 26.59
CA ARG A 124 -1.55 56.55 26.45
C ARG A 124 -1.09 56.07 25.07
N ALA A 125 -0.82 54.74 24.92
CA ALA A 125 -0.43 54.15 23.64
C ALA A 125 -1.45 54.49 22.54
N ARG A 126 -0.96 54.72 21.32
CA ARG A 126 -1.80 54.99 20.16
C ARG A 126 -2.72 53.79 19.89
N LEU A 127 -4.00 54.08 19.67
CA LEU A 127 -5.00 53.06 19.45
C LEU A 127 -5.92 53.46 18.29
N GLY A 128 -6.17 52.57 17.39
CA GLY A 128 -7.12 52.74 16.29
C GLY A 128 -8.54 52.36 16.68
N THR A 129 -9.11 51.42 15.97
CA THR A 129 -10.49 50.96 16.22
C THR A 129 -10.55 49.93 17.37
N ARG A 130 -11.76 49.76 17.95
CA ARG A 130 -12.01 48.76 18.99
C ARG A 130 -11.86 47.33 18.50
N GLN A 131 -12.03 47.10 17.20
CA GLN A 131 -11.90 45.77 16.54
C GLN A 131 -10.45 45.39 16.27
N SER A 132 -9.48 46.22 16.67
CA SER A 132 -8.06 45.91 16.50
C SER A 132 -7.69 44.58 17.18
N PRO A 133 -6.84 43.76 16.55
CA PRO A 133 -6.34 42.48 17.13
C PRO A 133 -5.59 42.66 18.45
N LEU A 134 -5.13 43.87 18.74
CA LEU A 134 -4.42 44.20 19.98
C LEU A 134 -5.36 44.32 21.22
N LEU A 135 -6.65 44.37 20.98
CA LEU A 135 -7.65 44.55 22.03
C LEU A 135 -8.43 43.25 22.27
N ARG A 136 -8.84 43.07 23.53
CA ARG A 136 -9.76 41.99 23.90
C ARG A 136 -11.10 42.19 23.18
N GLY A 137 -11.60 41.17 22.51
CA GLY A 137 -12.81 41.25 21.69
C GLY A 137 -12.61 41.82 20.30
N GLY A 138 -11.35 42.09 19.89
CA GLY A 138 -11.01 42.41 18.50
C GLY A 138 -10.89 41.21 17.59
N GLY A 139 -10.73 41.44 16.28
CA GLY A 139 -10.52 40.39 15.29
C GLY A 139 -9.15 39.76 15.39
N LYS A 140 -8.95 38.62 14.70
CA LYS A 140 -7.65 38.00 14.51
C LYS A 140 -6.91 38.61 13.32
N SER A 141 -5.57 38.76 13.42
CA SER A 141 -4.75 39.32 12.34
C SER A 141 -4.58 38.35 11.19
N PHE A 142 -4.18 37.12 11.51
CA PHE A 142 -3.90 36.04 10.57
C PHE A 142 -4.50 34.74 11.11
N GLY A 143 -5.81 34.77 11.33
CA GLY A 143 -6.52 33.56 11.76
C GLY A 143 -6.83 32.63 10.60
N PRO A 144 -7.21 31.37 10.89
CA PRO A 144 -7.63 30.45 9.85
C PRO A 144 -8.88 30.97 9.14
N HIS A 145 -8.91 30.77 7.83
CA HIS A 145 -10.09 30.96 6.99
C HIS A 145 -10.44 29.62 6.33
N PRO A 146 -11.73 29.38 6.05
CA PRO A 146 -12.14 28.18 5.34
C PRO A 146 -11.37 28.04 4.03
N ARG A 147 -10.77 26.89 3.84
CA ARG A 147 -10.01 26.58 2.62
C ARG A 147 -10.08 25.09 2.33
N ASP A 148 -9.95 24.73 1.07
CA ASP A 148 -9.74 23.37 0.64
C ASP A 148 -8.28 22.96 0.94
N PHE A 149 -8.11 21.83 1.62
CA PHE A 149 -6.82 21.22 1.91
C PHE A 149 -6.46 20.11 0.91
N GLY A 150 -7.40 19.76 0.02
CA GLY A 150 -7.19 18.71 -0.96
C GLY A 150 -5.94 18.93 -1.81
N THR A 151 -5.10 17.92 -1.89
CA THR A 151 -3.94 17.89 -2.79
C THR A 151 -4.28 17.09 -4.04
N LYS A 152 -3.64 17.40 -5.16
CA LYS A 152 -3.83 16.65 -6.41
C LYS A 152 -2.69 15.64 -6.56
N LEU A 153 -3.04 14.41 -6.92
CA LEU A 153 -2.09 13.35 -7.21
C LEU A 153 -2.36 12.75 -8.58
N ASN A 154 -1.32 12.44 -9.34
CA ASN A 154 -1.46 11.78 -10.63
C ASN A 154 -2.01 10.37 -10.45
N ARG A 155 -3.07 10.00 -11.19
CA ARG A 155 -3.73 8.69 -11.10
C ARG A 155 -2.74 7.52 -11.19
N LYS A 156 -1.82 7.53 -12.16
CA LYS A 156 -0.81 6.47 -12.32
C LYS A 156 0.13 6.32 -11.11
N VAL A 157 0.41 7.42 -10.40
CA VAL A 157 1.20 7.40 -9.16
C VAL A 157 0.40 6.74 -8.04
N TYR A 158 -0.87 7.10 -7.91
CA TYR A 158 -1.78 6.52 -6.92
C TYR A 158 -2.01 5.02 -7.16
N ASP A 159 -2.29 4.63 -8.41
CA ASP A 159 -2.44 3.22 -8.79
C ASP A 159 -1.20 2.40 -8.49
N LYS A 160 -0.02 2.95 -8.74
CA LYS A 160 1.24 2.30 -8.39
C LYS A 160 1.45 2.20 -6.88
N ALA A 161 0.99 3.19 -6.10
CA ALA A 161 1.04 3.15 -4.64
C ALA A 161 0.17 2.00 -4.09
N TRP A 162 -1.04 1.79 -4.61
CA TRP A 162 -1.90 0.66 -4.28
C TRP A 162 -1.21 -0.68 -4.48
N ARG A 163 -0.67 -0.92 -5.66
CA ARG A 163 0.04 -2.17 -5.97
C ARG A 163 1.32 -2.33 -5.15
N THR A 164 1.99 -1.23 -4.81
CA THR A 164 3.17 -1.27 -3.91
C THR A 164 2.77 -1.63 -2.48
N ALA A 165 1.63 -1.14 -1.97
CA ALA A 165 1.10 -1.49 -0.65
C ALA A 165 0.73 -2.97 -0.58
N LEU A 166 -0.01 -3.49 -1.56
CA LEU A 166 -0.36 -4.91 -1.65
C LEU A 166 0.90 -5.80 -1.77
N SER A 167 1.85 -5.40 -2.61
CA SER A 167 3.14 -6.11 -2.76
C SER A 167 3.95 -6.13 -1.47
N TYR A 168 3.93 -5.06 -0.71
CA TYR A 168 4.59 -4.98 0.59
C TYR A 168 3.99 -5.99 1.58
N ARG A 169 2.64 -6.05 1.67
CA ARG A 169 1.93 -7.01 2.52
C ARG A 169 2.15 -8.45 2.08
N TYR A 170 2.11 -8.70 0.78
CA TYR A 170 2.40 -10.02 0.21
C TYR A 170 3.82 -10.50 0.56
N ARG A 171 4.83 -9.66 0.37
CA ARG A 171 6.24 -10.01 0.65
C ARG A 171 6.51 -10.28 2.12
N ARG A 172 5.72 -9.72 3.02
CA ARG A 172 5.80 -9.97 4.46
C ARG A 172 4.97 -11.18 4.93
N GLY A 173 4.20 -11.79 4.03
CA GLY A 173 3.25 -12.84 4.40
C GLY A 173 2.08 -12.35 5.26
N GLU A 174 1.77 -11.06 5.15
CA GLU A 174 0.70 -10.40 5.89
C GLU A 174 -0.60 -10.27 5.07
N LEU A 175 -0.55 -10.63 3.78
CA LEU A 175 -1.70 -10.66 2.88
C LEU A 175 -2.25 -12.08 2.84
N ILE A 176 -3.46 -12.25 3.33
CA ILE A 176 -4.22 -13.50 3.32
C ILE A 176 -5.40 -13.31 2.37
N VAL A 177 -5.50 -14.14 1.36
CA VAL A 177 -6.61 -14.09 0.41
C VAL A 177 -7.50 -15.29 0.64
N CYS A 178 -8.78 -15.04 0.83
CA CYS A 178 -9.79 -16.06 1.04
C CYS A 178 -10.68 -16.23 -0.19
N GLU A 179 -11.41 -17.34 -0.24
CA GLU A 179 -12.49 -17.52 -1.20
C GLU A 179 -13.56 -16.45 -1.02
N ASP A 180 -14.36 -16.26 -2.06
CA ASP A 180 -15.44 -15.28 -2.04
C ASP A 180 -16.54 -15.71 -1.06
N GLY A 181 -17.19 -14.74 -0.41
CA GLY A 181 -18.23 -14.99 0.56
C GLY A 181 -17.73 -15.19 1.99
N MET A 182 -16.78 -14.37 2.43
CA MET A 182 -16.28 -14.38 3.82
C MET A 182 -17.37 -13.98 4.82
N GLU A 183 -18.18 -14.94 5.26
CA GLU A 183 -19.18 -14.73 6.30
C GLU A 183 -18.84 -15.58 7.54
N LEU A 184 -19.21 -15.11 8.71
CA LEU A 184 -19.07 -15.88 9.95
C LEU A 184 -20.25 -16.82 10.11
N PRO A 185 -20.04 -18.14 10.18
CA PRO A 185 -21.13 -19.09 10.45
C PRO A 185 -21.63 -18.86 11.87
N MET A 186 -22.92 -18.61 12.02
CA MET A 186 -23.57 -18.59 13.33
C MET A 186 -24.09 -19.98 13.68
N PRO A 187 -23.93 -20.44 14.92
CA PRO A 187 -24.54 -21.69 15.34
C PRO A 187 -26.07 -21.65 15.18
N GLU A 188 -26.65 -22.74 14.67
CA GLU A 188 -28.10 -22.85 14.45
C GLU A 188 -28.88 -22.62 15.75
N GLU A 189 -28.39 -23.14 16.87
CA GLU A 189 -28.93 -22.94 18.20
C GLU A 189 -29.14 -21.47 18.58
N PHE A 190 -28.26 -20.60 18.06
CA PHE A 190 -28.31 -19.17 18.31
C PHE A 190 -29.33 -18.47 17.43
N LEU A 191 -29.52 -18.95 16.19
CA LEU A 191 -30.51 -18.43 15.25
C LEU A 191 -31.94 -18.84 15.66
N GLU A 192 -32.09 -20.04 16.26
CA GLU A 192 -33.34 -20.57 16.74
C GLU A 192 -33.75 -20.04 18.13
N ALA A 193 -32.82 -19.43 18.87
CA ALA A 193 -33.09 -18.88 20.18
C ALA A 193 -34.18 -17.81 20.11
N PRO A 194 -35.30 -17.96 20.87
CA PRO A 194 -36.36 -16.96 20.86
C PRO A 194 -35.83 -15.57 21.21
N ALA A 195 -36.22 -14.55 20.48
CA ALA A 195 -35.85 -13.16 20.70
C ALA A 195 -36.07 -12.69 22.16
N LYS A 196 -36.91 -13.38 22.90
CA LYS A 196 -37.19 -13.17 24.33
C LYS A 196 -35.96 -13.45 25.23
N TYR A 197 -35.07 -14.39 24.85
CA TYR A 197 -33.84 -14.71 25.59
C TYR A 197 -32.61 -13.95 25.07
N LEU A 198 -32.72 -13.34 23.89
CA LEU A 198 -31.68 -12.50 23.30
C LEU A 198 -31.78 -11.03 23.73
N LYS A 199 -32.44 -10.76 24.88
CA LYS A 199 -32.60 -9.41 25.39
C LYS A 199 -31.25 -8.74 25.66
N ASP A 200 -31.21 -7.48 25.21
CA ASP A 200 -30.30 -6.43 25.67
C ASP A 200 -28.80 -6.82 25.83
N GLY A 201 -28.10 -6.91 24.69
CA GLY A 201 -26.64 -7.05 24.69
C GLY A 201 -26.09 -8.48 24.74
N LEU A 202 -26.93 -9.52 24.93
CA LEU A 202 -26.45 -10.90 24.96
C LEU A 202 -25.91 -11.35 23.58
N GLN A 203 -26.57 -10.93 22.51
CA GLN A 203 -26.12 -11.22 21.13
C GLN A 203 -24.77 -10.57 20.88
N GLU A 204 -24.62 -9.32 21.27
CA GLU A 204 -23.37 -8.56 21.11
C GLU A 204 -22.24 -9.20 21.90
N ALA A 205 -22.50 -9.54 23.17
CA ALA A 205 -21.50 -10.20 24.03
C ALA A 205 -21.12 -11.61 23.52
N TYR A 206 -22.05 -12.33 22.89
CA TYR A 206 -21.74 -13.60 22.25
C TYR A 206 -20.86 -13.39 21.01
N LEU A 207 -21.22 -12.46 20.13
CA LEU A 207 -20.45 -12.12 18.94
C LEU A 207 -19.04 -11.66 19.31
N GLU A 208 -18.90 -10.83 20.35
CA GLU A 208 -17.61 -10.38 20.86
C GLU A 208 -16.71 -11.57 21.25
N LYS A 209 -17.21 -12.46 22.08
CA LYS A 209 -16.46 -13.66 22.53
C LYS A 209 -16.14 -14.60 21.38
N TYR A 210 -17.09 -14.81 20.49
CA TYR A 210 -16.95 -15.71 19.35
C TYR A 210 -15.87 -15.21 18.40
N ILE A 211 -15.98 -13.95 17.93
CA ILE A 211 -14.98 -13.38 17.02
C ILE A 211 -13.59 -13.27 17.70
N ALA A 212 -13.52 -12.88 18.98
CA ALA A 212 -12.25 -12.83 19.69
C ALA A 212 -11.59 -14.21 19.79
N GLY A 213 -12.38 -15.27 19.98
CA GLY A 213 -11.92 -16.65 19.95
C GLY A 213 -11.40 -17.06 18.57
N VAL A 214 -12.16 -16.78 17.50
CA VAL A 214 -11.76 -17.04 16.13
C VAL A 214 -10.46 -16.31 15.77
N LEU A 215 -10.39 -15.00 16.03
CA LEU A 215 -9.19 -14.20 15.75
C LEU A 215 -7.97 -14.68 16.53
N LYS A 216 -8.16 -15.13 17.77
CA LYS A 216 -7.07 -15.70 18.58
C LYS A 216 -6.55 -17.01 18.01
N ASN A 217 -7.45 -17.92 17.62
CA ASN A 217 -7.09 -19.21 17.03
C ASN A 217 -6.39 -19.07 15.69
N LEU A 218 -6.86 -18.15 14.84
CA LEU A 218 -6.27 -17.87 13.53
C LEU A 218 -4.98 -17.03 13.60
N GLY A 219 -4.58 -16.59 14.79
CA GLY A 219 -3.43 -15.69 14.92
C GLY A 219 -3.64 -14.32 14.32
N LEU A 220 -4.87 -13.83 14.31
CA LEU A 220 -5.27 -12.50 13.78
C LEU A 220 -5.58 -11.51 14.92
N SER A 221 -5.14 -11.83 16.15
CA SER A 221 -5.43 -11.03 17.33
C SER A 221 -4.57 -9.76 17.44
N ARG A 222 -4.98 -8.84 18.33
CA ARG A 222 -4.28 -7.57 18.60
C ARG A 222 -2.77 -7.75 18.86
N LYS A 223 -2.33 -8.86 19.43
CA LYS A 223 -0.89 -9.13 19.72
C LYS A 223 -0.04 -9.21 18.46
N GLN A 224 -0.64 -9.56 17.34
CA GLN A 224 0.02 -9.69 16.03
C GLN A 224 -0.22 -8.48 15.11
N GLY A 225 -0.81 -7.42 15.65
CA GLY A 225 -1.30 -6.26 14.94
C GLY A 225 -2.80 -6.37 14.65
N ARG A 226 -3.45 -5.25 14.40
CA ARG A 226 -4.86 -5.22 13.99
C ARG A 226 -5.02 -5.90 12.64
N THR A 227 -6.14 -6.58 12.43
CA THR A 227 -6.45 -7.22 11.15
C THR A 227 -7.49 -6.39 10.39
N LEU A 228 -7.25 -6.17 9.10
CA LEU A 228 -8.21 -5.58 8.18
C LEU A 228 -8.88 -6.71 7.40
N PHE A 229 -10.21 -6.78 7.45
CA PHE A 229 -11.03 -7.63 6.59
C PHE A 229 -11.58 -6.78 5.45
N VAL A 230 -11.40 -7.23 4.21
CA VAL A 230 -11.93 -6.53 3.02
C VAL A 230 -12.82 -7.48 2.24
N THR A 231 -14.07 -7.08 2.09
CA THR A 231 -15.12 -7.86 1.43
C THR A 231 -15.65 -7.15 0.19
N GLY A 232 -16.23 -7.89 -0.75
CA GLY A 232 -16.85 -7.29 -1.94
C GLY A 232 -18.19 -6.65 -1.64
N ASP A 233 -18.93 -7.24 -0.72
CA ASP A 233 -20.21 -6.76 -0.24
C ASP A 233 -20.22 -6.76 1.29
N GLN A 234 -21.10 -5.99 1.89
CA GLN A 234 -21.24 -5.93 3.33
C GLN A 234 -21.75 -7.27 3.90
N ARG A 235 -20.86 -7.99 4.62
CA ARG A 235 -21.17 -9.25 5.29
C ARG A 235 -21.72 -8.96 6.68
N GLU A 236 -23.03 -9.12 6.87
CA GLU A 236 -23.74 -8.64 8.06
C GLU A 236 -23.15 -9.17 9.36
N MET A 237 -22.92 -10.47 9.47
CA MET A 237 -22.42 -11.08 10.72
C MET A 237 -20.96 -10.74 10.98
N LEU A 238 -20.11 -10.74 9.95
CA LEU A 238 -18.71 -10.34 10.06
C LEU A 238 -18.59 -8.87 10.51
N PHE A 239 -19.33 -7.95 9.87
CA PHE A 239 -19.29 -6.53 10.21
C PHE A 239 -19.81 -6.25 11.61
N LYS A 240 -20.95 -6.84 11.99
CA LYS A 240 -21.50 -6.73 13.35
C LYS A 240 -20.51 -7.27 14.39
N ALA A 241 -19.89 -8.42 14.14
CA ALA A 241 -18.92 -9.02 15.05
C ALA A 241 -17.66 -8.16 15.18
N MET A 242 -17.11 -7.64 14.07
CA MET A 242 -15.93 -6.79 14.09
C MET A 242 -16.20 -5.42 14.74
N ALA A 243 -17.41 -4.89 14.65
CA ALA A 243 -17.81 -3.67 15.35
C ALA A 243 -17.75 -3.81 16.88
N GLN A 244 -18.00 -5.03 17.43
CA GLN A 244 -17.90 -5.30 18.87
C GLN A 244 -16.43 -5.37 19.36
N VAL A 245 -15.47 -5.64 18.46
CA VAL A 245 -14.07 -5.88 18.83
C VAL A 245 -13.12 -4.94 18.07
N PRO A 246 -13.26 -3.62 18.18
CA PRO A 246 -12.49 -2.65 17.39
C PRO A 246 -10.97 -2.71 17.67
N ASP A 247 -10.58 -3.24 18.82
CA ASP A 247 -9.18 -3.41 19.22
C ASP A 247 -8.43 -4.47 18.40
N HIS A 248 -9.13 -5.44 17.86
CA HIS A 248 -8.55 -6.54 17.09
C HIS A 248 -8.46 -6.24 15.59
N GLY A 249 -9.32 -5.39 15.07
CA GLY A 249 -9.32 -5.03 13.65
C GLY A 249 -10.59 -4.31 13.22
N ARG A 250 -10.80 -4.28 11.93
CA ARG A 250 -12.01 -3.73 11.29
C ARG A 250 -12.35 -4.47 10.01
N ALA A 251 -13.61 -4.44 9.62
CA ALA A 251 -14.09 -4.89 8.33
C ALA A 251 -14.47 -3.67 7.49
N LEU A 252 -14.08 -3.66 6.22
CA LEU A 252 -14.39 -2.61 5.25
C LEU A 252 -14.84 -3.24 3.94
N ASP A 253 -15.70 -2.54 3.23
CA ASP A 253 -16.06 -2.87 1.85
C ASP A 253 -14.99 -2.38 0.89
N LEU A 254 -14.96 -2.94 -0.32
CA LEU A 254 -14.01 -2.58 -1.36
C LEU A 254 -13.96 -1.06 -1.64
N GLU A 255 -15.12 -0.39 -1.58
CA GLU A 255 -15.23 1.04 -1.89
C GLU A 255 -14.65 1.95 -0.81
N ASP A 256 -14.62 1.47 0.44
CA ASP A 256 -14.18 2.25 1.61
C ASP A 256 -12.70 2.06 1.95
N VAL A 257 -12.00 1.19 1.23
CA VAL A 257 -10.58 0.89 1.52
C VAL A 257 -9.66 1.89 0.84
N ASP A 258 -8.77 2.47 1.63
CA ASP A 258 -7.70 3.35 1.19
C ASP A 258 -6.31 2.68 1.30
N VAL A 259 -5.30 3.26 0.64
CA VAL A 259 -3.89 2.82 0.76
C VAL A 259 -3.43 2.88 2.22
N LYS A 260 -3.89 3.89 2.96
CA LYS A 260 -3.63 4.04 4.40
C LYS A 260 -4.09 2.81 5.17
N ASP A 261 -5.28 2.28 4.88
CA ASP A 261 -5.87 1.14 5.56
C ASP A 261 -5.08 -0.14 5.36
N LEU A 262 -4.57 -0.35 4.15
CA LEU A 262 -3.66 -1.46 3.86
C LEU A 262 -2.34 -1.38 4.62
N LEU A 263 -1.89 -0.18 5.02
CA LEU A 263 -0.61 0.04 5.71
C LEU A 263 -0.75 0.13 7.24
N GLU A 264 -1.91 0.54 7.75
CA GLU A 264 -2.13 0.77 9.19
C GLU A 264 -2.20 -0.54 9.98
N THR A 265 -2.81 -1.57 9.41
CA THR A 265 -3.06 -2.85 10.09
C THR A 265 -1.88 -3.82 9.99
N GLY A 266 -1.82 -4.81 10.87
CA GLY A 266 -0.76 -5.83 10.88
C GLY A 266 -0.97 -6.89 9.79
N LYS A 267 -2.19 -7.37 9.61
CA LYS A 267 -2.56 -8.33 8.57
C LYS A 267 -3.76 -7.84 7.78
N VAL A 268 -3.83 -8.24 6.53
CA VAL A 268 -4.95 -7.94 5.62
C VAL A 268 -5.52 -9.26 5.13
N VAL A 269 -6.79 -9.47 5.40
CA VAL A 269 -7.59 -10.62 4.93
C VAL A 269 -8.59 -10.10 3.93
N MET A 270 -8.59 -10.60 2.71
CA MET A 270 -9.47 -10.11 1.66
C MET A 270 -10.06 -11.23 0.82
N GLU A 271 -11.22 -10.98 0.25
CA GLU A 271 -11.83 -11.89 -0.73
C GLU A 271 -11.03 -11.89 -2.04
N ARG A 272 -11.04 -13.02 -2.73
CA ARG A 272 -10.37 -13.21 -4.03
C ARG A 272 -10.89 -12.26 -5.10
N SER A 273 -12.21 -12.08 -5.17
CA SER A 273 -12.87 -11.16 -6.10
C SER A 273 -12.44 -9.72 -5.87
N VAL A 274 -12.35 -9.31 -4.60
CA VAL A 274 -11.89 -7.99 -4.16
C VAL A 274 -10.47 -7.70 -4.64
N LEU A 275 -9.55 -8.64 -4.43
CA LEU A 275 -8.17 -8.47 -4.90
C LEU A 275 -8.11 -8.30 -6.43
N LYS A 276 -8.89 -9.08 -7.18
CA LYS A 276 -8.96 -8.97 -8.64
C LYS A 276 -9.50 -7.61 -9.09
N GLU A 277 -10.56 -7.15 -8.45
CA GLU A 277 -11.18 -5.87 -8.77
C GLU A 277 -10.27 -4.69 -8.41
N MET A 278 -9.65 -4.69 -7.22
CA MET A 278 -8.67 -3.68 -6.82
C MET A 278 -7.52 -3.55 -7.84
N ILE A 279 -6.95 -4.66 -8.27
CA ILE A 279 -5.87 -4.63 -9.25
C ILE A 279 -6.37 -4.16 -10.61
N LYS A 280 -7.58 -4.56 -11.03
CA LYS A 280 -8.18 -4.11 -12.27
C LYS A 280 -8.41 -2.58 -12.28
N GLN A 281 -8.84 -2.01 -11.15
CA GLN A 281 -9.04 -0.57 -11.00
C GLN A 281 -7.70 0.20 -10.99
N HIS A 282 -6.65 -0.38 -10.40
CA HIS A 282 -5.37 0.28 -10.15
C HIS A 282 -4.22 -0.22 -11.05
N GLN A 283 -4.49 -0.41 -12.34
CA GLN A 283 -3.48 -0.81 -13.33
C GLN A 283 -3.37 0.16 -14.52
N SER A 284 -3.81 1.40 -14.37
CA SER A 284 -3.85 2.37 -15.48
C SER A 284 -2.47 2.71 -16.07
N ASP A 285 -1.39 2.47 -15.33
CA ASP A 285 -0.02 2.63 -15.79
C ASP A 285 0.51 1.42 -16.56
N LEU A 286 -0.11 0.24 -16.42
CA LEU A 286 0.25 -0.99 -17.11
C LEU A 286 -0.50 -1.16 -18.44
N ILE A 287 -1.63 -0.46 -18.58
CA ILE A 287 -2.42 -0.48 -19.80
C ILE A 287 -1.92 0.64 -20.73
N ALA A 288 -1.37 0.28 -21.87
CA ALA A 288 -0.98 1.29 -22.86
C ALA A 288 -2.22 1.83 -23.58
N ASN A 289 -2.37 3.16 -23.56
CA ASN A 289 -3.42 3.84 -24.34
C ASN A 289 -3.10 3.91 -25.84
N VAL A 290 -2.09 3.18 -26.30
CA VAL A 290 -1.68 3.13 -27.69
C VAL A 290 -2.36 1.94 -28.35
N PHE A 291 -3.21 2.22 -29.34
CA PHE A 291 -3.83 1.19 -30.16
C PHE A 291 -2.84 0.70 -31.21
N ILE A 292 -2.45 -0.56 -31.12
CA ILE A 292 -1.68 -1.24 -32.17
C ILE A 292 -2.65 -2.12 -32.92
N HIS A 293 -2.78 -1.93 -34.22
CA HIS A 293 -3.73 -2.65 -35.09
C HIS A 293 -5.20 -2.60 -34.62
N GLY A 294 -5.61 -1.49 -33.99
CA GLY A 294 -7.00 -1.27 -33.60
C GLY A 294 -7.46 -1.98 -32.32
N ALA A 295 -6.58 -2.73 -31.64
CA ALA A 295 -6.89 -3.38 -30.37
C ALA A 295 -6.16 -2.69 -29.20
N PRO A 296 -6.83 -2.44 -28.06
CA PRO A 296 -6.15 -1.96 -26.85
C PRO A 296 -5.21 -3.05 -26.33
N SER A 297 -4.01 -2.67 -25.86
CA SER A 297 -3.15 -3.60 -25.15
C SER A 297 -3.79 -3.94 -23.80
N SER A 298 -4.08 -5.22 -23.57
CA SER A 298 -4.50 -5.71 -22.26
C SER A 298 -3.34 -5.67 -21.28
N GLY A 299 -3.60 -5.27 -20.02
CA GLY A 299 -2.64 -5.39 -18.94
C GLY A 299 -2.27 -6.86 -18.63
N PRO A 300 -1.32 -7.09 -17.71
CA PRO A 300 -0.96 -8.44 -17.27
C PRO A 300 -2.16 -9.20 -16.74
N ALA A 301 -2.20 -10.53 -16.98
CA ALA A 301 -3.29 -11.38 -16.51
C ALA A 301 -3.40 -11.36 -14.98
N THR A 302 -4.64 -11.30 -14.49
CA THR A 302 -4.97 -11.33 -13.06
C THR A 302 -5.35 -12.75 -12.65
N GLY A 303 -4.59 -13.36 -11.74
CA GLY A 303 -4.92 -14.60 -11.04
C GLY A 303 -5.27 -15.80 -11.94
N GLN A 304 -4.27 -16.48 -12.51
CA GLN A 304 -4.50 -17.74 -13.20
C GLN A 304 -4.44 -18.91 -12.22
N LYS A 305 -5.52 -19.68 -12.13
CA LYS A 305 -5.59 -20.88 -11.28
C LYS A 305 -4.62 -21.93 -11.80
N VAL A 306 -3.73 -22.41 -10.95
CA VAL A 306 -2.73 -23.44 -11.28
C VAL A 306 -3.08 -24.77 -10.63
N LEU A 307 -3.51 -24.72 -9.37
CA LEU A 307 -3.95 -25.87 -8.60
C LEU A 307 -5.24 -25.49 -7.85
N GLY A 308 -6.17 -26.40 -7.81
CA GLY A 308 -7.42 -26.29 -7.05
C GLY A 308 -8.09 -27.65 -6.97
N GLN A 309 -8.85 -27.83 -5.92
CA GLN A 309 -9.75 -28.99 -5.78
C GLN A 309 -10.88 -28.88 -6.77
#